data_75b1db11bf6fcdcf8461a0f5fa7b93b1
#
_entry.id   75b1db11bf6fcdcf8461a0f5fa7b93b1
#
_cell.length_a   1.000
_cell.length_b   1.000
_cell.length_c   1.000
_cell.angle_alpha   90.00
_cell.angle_beta   90.00
_cell.angle_gamma   90.00
#
_symmetry.space_group_name_H-M   'P 1'
#
loop_
_entity.id
_entity.type
_entity.pdbx_description
1 polymer ?
#
loop_
_entity_poly.entity_id
_entity_poly.type
_entity_poly.pdbx_seq_one_letter_code
_entity_poly.pdbx_strand_id
1 'polypeptide(L)'
;MRLIVYNIRYATGTGPTFHLPVPGSGYLRSSPRALHGIAEFIRGQDPDIVGLVEVDTGSIRSGMINQAEFIAHSIGHYSIHECKYGVRSFNQRIPVLRKQSNAFLSAPRVHGERFHYFTTGIKRLIIELELSEVCVFLVHLSLKYRQRQEQLRFMHDLIQKSSKPVVVAGDFNTFWGTDEIYLFMRATGLRSANAQGLPSYPARVPRAELDFVLVDPRIRVEHFAIPDVRWSDHRPLVCDFSVIPGGSP
;
A
#
# COMPACT_ATOMS: atom_id res chain seq x y z
N MET A 1 9.16 0.93 -15.33
CA MET A 1 8.66 -0.02 -14.30
C MET A 1 7.20 0.29 -14.00
N ARG A 2 6.39 -0.76 -13.85
CA ARG A 2 4.97 -0.64 -13.45
C ARG A 2 4.78 -1.01 -12.00
N LEU A 3 4.29 -0.09 -11.19
CA LEU A 3 3.90 -0.29 -9.80
C LEU A 3 2.37 -0.30 -9.70
N ILE A 4 1.83 -1.31 -9.02
CA ILE A 4 0.44 -1.32 -8.56
C ILE A 4 0.42 -1.14 -7.04
N VAL A 5 -0.47 -0.29 -6.55
CA VAL A 5 -0.75 -0.13 -5.11
C VAL A 5 -2.23 -0.42 -4.87
N TYR A 6 -2.52 -1.34 -3.95
CA TYR A 6 -3.90 -1.71 -3.69
C TYR A 6 -4.15 -2.06 -2.23
N ASN A 7 -5.01 -1.30 -1.57
CA ASN A 7 -5.60 -1.70 -0.30
C ASN A 7 -6.70 -2.73 -0.59
N ILE A 8 -6.41 -4.01 -0.33
CA ILE A 8 -7.32 -5.13 -0.67
C ILE A 8 -8.31 -5.47 0.44
N ARG A 9 -8.24 -4.76 1.58
CA ARG A 9 -9.14 -4.98 2.73
C ARG A 9 -9.33 -6.45 3.07
N TYR A 10 -8.24 -7.19 3.14
CA TYR A 10 -8.23 -8.63 3.43
C TYR A 10 -9.10 -9.46 2.46
N ALA A 11 -9.31 -8.98 1.23
CA ALA A 11 -10.20 -9.58 0.23
C ALA A 11 -11.62 -9.88 0.75
N THR A 12 -12.17 -9.00 1.59
CA THR A 12 -13.54 -9.18 2.12
C THR A 12 -14.64 -8.84 1.11
N GLY A 13 -14.25 -8.22 -0.01
CA GLY A 13 -15.17 -7.86 -1.09
C GLY A 13 -16.00 -6.59 -0.79
N THR A 14 -16.96 -6.31 -1.66
CA THR A 14 -17.83 -5.13 -1.63
C THR A 14 -19.32 -5.51 -1.64
N GLY A 15 -19.77 -6.31 -0.66
CA GLY A 15 -21.18 -6.71 -0.54
C GLY A 15 -22.13 -5.52 -0.25
N PRO A 16 -23.45 -5.69 -0.35
CA PRO A 16 -24.42 -4.63 -0.11
C PRO A 16 -24.38 -4.05 1.31
N THR A 17 -23.92 -4.83 2.29
CA THR A 17 -23.71 -4.40 3.69
C THR A 17 -22.41 -3.65 3.92
N PHE A 18 -21.59 -3.51 2.90
CA PHE A 18 -20.25 -2.97 2.94
C PHE A 18 -20.15 -1.51 3.45
N HIS A 19 -21.13 -0.69 3.14
CA HIS A 19 -21.19 0.72 3.55
C HIS A 19 -22.02 0.95 4.82
N LEU A 20 -22.58 -0.09 5.43
CA LEU A 20 -23.27 0.06 6.71
C LEU A 20 -22.21 0.16 7.82
N PRO A 21 -22.33 1.15 8.72
CA PRO A 21 -21.40 1.35 9.81
C PRO A 21 -21.61 0.35 10.95
N VAL A 22 -21.83 -0.92 10.60
CA VAL A 22 -21.91 -1.98 11.60
C VAL A 22 -20.49 -2.42 11.93
N PRO A 23 -19.99 -2.12 13.14
CA PRO A 23 -18.66 -2.53 13.54
C PRO A 23 -18.46 -4.03 13.34
N GLY A 24 -17.49 -4.42 12.49
CA GLY A 24 -17.13 -5.82 12.25
C GLY A 24 -17.80 -6.54 11.08
N SER A 25 -18.86 -5.99 10.46
CA SER A 25 -19.62 -6.71 9.42
C SER A 25 -18.83 -7.06 8.14
N GLY A 26 -17.78 -6.31 7.82
CA GLY A 26 -16.95 -6.57 6.61
C GLY A 26 -15.60 -7.22 6.89
N TYR A 27 -15.25 -7.46 8.17
CA TYR A 27 -13.92 -7.94 8.55
C TYR A 27 -13.88 -9.43 8.97
N LEU A 28 -15.02 -10.09 9.02
CA LEU A 28 -15.12 -11.42 9.62
C LEU A 28 -14.74 -12.54 8.68
N ARG A 29 -14.89 -12.38 7.36
CA ARG A 29 -14.62 -13.44 6.38
C ARG A 29 -14.14 -12.87 5.06
N SER A 30 -13.03 -13.40 4.55
CA SER A 30 -12.55 -13.13 3.18
C SER A 30 -13.46 -13.82 2.15
N SER A 31 -13.56 -13.21 0.97
CA SER A 31 -14.28 -13.76 -0.17
C SER A 31 -13.28 -14.37 -1.16
N PRO A 32 -13.32 -15.69 -1.42
CA PRO A 32 -12.49 -16.30 -2.45
C PRO A 32 -12.68 -15.64 -3.82
N ARG A 33 -13.92 -15.28 -4.15
CA ARG A 33 -14.23 -14.56 -5.40
C ARG A 33 -13.53 -13.21 -5.48
N ALA A 34 -13.50 -12.44 -4.39
CA ALA A 34 -12.80 -11.17 -4.36
C ALA A 34 -11.29 -11.37 -4.48
N LEU A 35 -10.71 -12.35 -3.79
CA LEU A 35 -9.29 -12.67 -3.87
C LEU A 35 -8.88 -13.05 -5.30
N HIS A 36 -9.63 -13.92 -5.97
CA HIS A 36 -9.39 -14.30 -7.36
C HIS A 36 -9.53 -13.09 -8.31
N GLY A 37 -10.58 -12.28 -8.14
CA GLY A 37 -10.78 -11.08 -8.97
C GLY A 37 -9.65 -10.04 -8.81
N ILE A 38 -9.12 -9.89 -7.58
CA ILE A 38 -7.93 -9.05 -7.31
C ILE A 38 -6.70 -9.63 -8.05
N ALA A 39 -6.46 -10.93 -7.91
CA ALA A 39 -5.33 -11.60 -8.56
C ALA A 39 -5.41 -11.53 -10.09
N GLU A 40 -6.58 -11.74 -10.68
CA GLU A 40 -6.81 -11.61 -12.12
C GLU A 40 -6.60 -10.19 -12.63
N PHE A 41 -7.11 -9.19 -11.89
CA PHE A 41 -6.86 -7.80 -12.22
C PHE A 41 -5.36 -7.49 -12.23
N ILE A 42 -4.65 -7.85 -11.16
CA ILE A 42 -3.21 -7.59 -11.04
C ILE A 42 -2.44 -8.29 -12.16
N ARG A 43 -2.74 -9.56 -12.44
CA ARG A 43 -2.13 -10.32 -13.53
C ARG A 43 -2.36 -9.65 -14.90
N GLY A 44 -3.57 -9.15 -15.15
CA GLY A 44 -3.90 -8.47 -16.42
C GLY A 44 -3.19 -7.13 -16.62
N GLN A 45 -2.61 -6.57 -15.55
CA GLN A 45 -1.82 -5.33 -15.62
C GLN A 45 -0.34 -5.56 -15.88
N ASP A 46 0.16 -6.80 -15.77
CA ASP A 46 1.57 -7.18 -15.95
C ASP A 46 2.54 -6.24 -15.18
N PRO A 47 2.42 -6.17 -13.85
CA PRO A 47 3.23 -5.24 -13.04
C PRO A 47 4.64 -5.77 -12.79
N ASP A 48 5.61 -4.87 -12.62
CA ASP A 48 6.93 -5.21 -12.08
C ASP A 48 6.88 -5.35 -10.54
N ILE A 49 6.08 -4.50 -9.88
CA ILE A 49 5.98 -4.41 -8.42
C ILE A 49 4.52 -4.22 -8.03
N VAL A 50 4.10 -4.90 -6.95
CA VAL A 50 2.77 -4.71 -6.35
C VAL A 50 2.91 -4.44 -4.87
N GLY A 51 2.42 -3.29 -4.40
CA GLY A 51 2.25 -2.96 -2.99
C GLY A 51 0.83 -3.29 -2.53
N LEU A 52 0.68 -4.27 -1.67
CA LEU A 52 -0.60 -4.68 -1.11
C LEU A 52 -0.74 -4.21 0.34
N VAL A 53 -1.83 -3.54 0.62
CA VAL A 53 -2.19 -3.06 1.96
C VAL A 53 -3.41 -3.86 2.46
N GLU A 54 -3.46 -4.10 3.76
CA GLU A 54 -4.51 -4.90 4.40
C GLU A 54 -4.59 -6.33 3.85
N VAL A 55 -3.50 -7.05 3.94
CA VAL A 55 -3.36 -8.47 3.55
C VAL A 55 -3.55 -9.38 4.75
N ASP A 56 -4.18 -10.54 4.55
CA ASP A 56 -4.24 -11.64 5.52
C ASP A 56 -3.25 -12.75 5.13
N THR A 57 -2.33 -13.06 6.03
CA THR A 57 -1.28 -14.08 5.81
C THR A 57 -1.66 -15.45 6.37
N GLY A 58 -2.94 -15.84 6.27
CA GLY A 58 -3.44 -17.17 6.64
C GLY A 58 -4.07 -17.23 8.02
N SER A 59 -5.02 -16.34 8.32
CA SER A 59 -5.90 -16.48 9.48
C SER A 59 -7.13 -17.33 9.16
N ILE A 60 -7.91 -17.66 10.21
CA ILE A 60 -9.22 -18.31 10.05
C ILE A 60 -10.18 -17.47 9.17
N ARG A 61 -10.03 -16.15 9.17
CA ARG A 61 -10.80 -15.23 8.32
C ARG A 61 -10.60 -15.49 6.83
N SER A 62 -9.36 -15.78 6.42
CA SER A 62 -9.00 -16.06 5.02
C SER A 62 -9.10 -17.57 4.68
N GLY A 63 -9.61 -18.40 5.59
CA GLY A 63 -9.60 -19.86 5.40
C GLY A 63 -8.18 -20.43 5.37
N MET A 64 -7.28 -19.86 6.16
CA MET A 64 -5.85 -20.20 6.24
C MET A 64 -5.05 -19.90 4.97
N ILE A 65 -5.62 -19.14 4.02
CA ILE A 65 -4.93 -18.74 2.79
C ILE A 65 -4.06 -17.51 3.08
N ASN A 66 -2.78 -17.57 2.75
CA ASN A 66 -1.90 -16.42 2.66
C ASN A 66 -2.20 -15.67 1.35
N GLN A 67 -2.89 -14.52 1.45
CA GLN A 67 -3.35 -13.76 0.29
C GLN A 67 -2.18 -13.18 -0.53
N ALA A 68 -1.09 -12.77 0.13
CA ALA A 68 0.09 -12.26 -0.56
C ALA A 68 0.75 -13.35 -1.41
N GLU A 69 0.97 -14.54 -0.85
CA GLU A 69 1.54 -15.67 -1.57
C GLU A 69 0.62 -16.15 -2.69
N PHE A 70 -0.69 -16.20 -2.45
CA PHE A 70 -1.67 -16.58 -3.46
C PHE A 70 -1.58 -15.66 -4.69
N ILE A 71 -1.58 -14.33 -4.47
CA ILE A 71 -1.49 -13.36 -5.57
C ILE A 71 -0.10 -13.46 -6.23
N ALA A 72 0.99 -13.50 -5.44
CA ALA A 72 2.35 -13.61 -5.96
C ALA A 72 2.51 -14.81 -6.88
N HIS A 73 2.03 -15.98 -6.44
CA HIS A 73 2.08 -17.21 -7.27
C HIS A 73 1.30 -17.05 -8.58
N SER A 74 0.14 -16.39 -8.55
CA SER A 74 -0.70 -16.20 -9.75
C SER A 74 -0.07 -15.31 -10.81
N ILE A 75 0.90 -14.46 -10.44
CA ILE A 75 1.60 -13.51 -11.32
C ILE A 75 3.09 -13.83 -11.52
N GLY A 76 3.60 -14.92 -10.90
CA GLY A 76 5.00 -15.32 -11.02
C GLY A 76 5.98 -14.40 -10.27
N HIS A 77 5.55 -13.76 -9.18
CA HIS A 77 6.35 -12.84 -8.39
C HIS A 77 6.81 -13.46 -7.07
N TYR A 78 7.84 -12.87 -6.47
CA TYR A 78 8.23 -13.14 -5.09
C TYR A 78 7.40 -12.31 -4.13
N SER A 79 6.99 -12.90 -3.01
CA SER A 79 6.22 -12.22 -1.96
C SER A 79 7.12 -11.85 -0.78
N ILE A 80 7.08 -10.57 -0.40
CA ILE A 80 7.76 -10.00 0.76
C ILE A 80 6.68 -9.42 1.65
N HIS A 81 6.44 -10.00 2.81
CA HIS A 81 5.39 -9.54 3.72
C HIS A 81 5.81 -9.63 5.18
N GLU A 82 5.27 -8.73 6.00
CA GLU A 82 5.51 -8.70 7.42
C GLU A 82 4.24 -8.27 8.18
N CYS A 83 4.09 -8.74 9.41
CA CYS A 83 2.98 -8.39 10.27
C CYS A 83 3.00 -6.90 10.61
N LYS A 84 1.87 -6.22 10.46
CA LYS A 84 1.76 -4.78 10.74
C LYS A 84 1.89 -4.41 12.22
N TYR A 85 1.89 -5.38 13.12
CA TYR A 85 2.09 -5.18 14.54
C TYR A 85 3.49 -5.62 14.95
N GLY A 86 4.27 -4.73 15.54
CA GLY A 86 5.61 -5.06 16.05
C GLY A 86 5.56 -6.21 17.08
N VAL A 87 6.64 -6.97 17.18
CA VAL A 87 6.79 -8.22 17.97
C VAL A 87 6.30 -8.07 19.43
N ARG A 88 6.41 -6.87 20.03
CA ARG A 88 5.99 -6.59 21.41
C ARG A 88 4.52 -6.13 21.55
N SER A 89 3.76 -6.11 20.46
CA SER A 89 2.36 -5.65 20.48
C SER A 89 1.43 -6.73 21.07
N PHE A 90 0.50 -6.33 21.93
CA PHE A 90 -0.56 -7.23 22.43
C PHE A 90 -1.39 -7.85 21.29
N ASN A 91 -1.54 -7.14 20.18
CA ASN A 91 -2.27 -7.62 19.00
C ASN A 91 -1.64 -8.88 18.35
N GLN A 92 -0.35 -9.13 18.59
CA GLN A 92 0.31 -10.38 18.18
C GLN A 92 -0.25 -11.63 18.88
N ARG A 93 -0.91 -11.48 20.03
CA ARG A 93 -1.53 -12.59 20.78
C ARG A 93 -2.90 -12.97 20.22
N ILE A 94 -3.51 -12.13 19.40
CA ILE A 94 -4.84 -12.38 18.82
C ILE A 94 -4.66 -13.06 17.47
N PRO A 95 -5.19 -14.31 17.27
CA PRO A 95 -4.91 -15.14 16.10
C PRO A 95 -5.17 -14.47 14.74
N VAL A 96 -6.26 -13.69 14.63
CA VAL A 96 -6.57 -12.98 13.38
C VAL A 96 -5.69 -11.76 13.19
N LEU A 97 -5.43 -10.98 14.26
CA LEU A 97 -4.67 -9.73 14.16
C LEU A 97 -3.20 -10.01 13.82
N ARG A 98 -2.58 -11.03 14.40
CA ARG A 98 -1.18 -11.41 14.11
C ARG A 98 -0.93 -11.77 12.64
N LYS A 99 -1.98 -12.06 11.88
CA LYS A 99 -1.93 -12.39 10.46
C LYS A 99 -2.27 -11.21 9.54
N GLN A 100 -2.53 -10.03 10.12
CA GLN A 100 -2.73 -8.82 9.35
C GLN A 100 -1.39 -8.21 8.95
N SER A 101 -1.19 -8.01 7.64
CA SER A 101 0.06 -7.63 7.04
C SER A 101 -0.11 -6.57 5.96
N ASN A 102 1.00 -6.01 5.51
CA ASN A 102 1.18 -5.43 4.19
C ASN A 102 2.20 -6.29 3.44
N ALA A 103 2.22 -6.22 2.12
CA ALA A 103 3.12 -7.02 1.31
C ALA A 103 3.62 -6.27 0.07
N PHE A 104 4.85 -6.52 -0.32
CA PHE A 104 5.32 -6.30 -1.68
C PHE A 104 5.37 -7.63 -2.45
N LEU A 105 4.98 -7.57 -3.73
CA LEU A 105 5.22 -8.63 -4.69
C LEU A 105 6.15 -8.05 -5.75
N SER A 106 7.23 -8.73 -6.10
CA SER A 106 8.25 -8.22 -7.00
C SER A 106 8.68 -9.26 -8.03
N ALA A 107 8.68 -8.88 -9.31
CA ALA A 107 9.34 -9.64 -10.38
C ALA A 107 10.84 -9.30 -10.46
N PRO A 108 11.26 -8.00 -10.37
CA PRO A 108 12.68 -7.66 -10.36
C PRO A 108 13.40 -8.22 -9.13
N ARG A 109 14.70 -8.43 -9.31
CA ARG A 109 15.57 -8.82 -8.20
C ARG A 109 15.59 -7.74 -7.13
N VAL A 110 15.26 -8.12 -5.91
CA VAL A 110 15.35 -7.28 -4.72
C VAL A 110 16.77 -7.30 -4.22
N HIS A 111 17.37 -6.13 -4.01
CA HIS A 111 18.73 -5.97 -3.48
C HIS A 111 18.74 -5.93 -1.95
N GLY A 112 17.65 -5.44 -1.37
CA GLY A 112 17.47 -5.41 0.08
C GLY A 112 16.00 -5.15 0.44
N GLU A 113 15.61 -5.66 1.60
CA GLU A 113 14.32 -5.41 2.21
C GLU A 113 14.53 -5.00 3.66
N ARG A 114 13.78 -3.99 4.11
CA ARG A 114 13.81 -3.54 5.50
C ARG A 114 12.40 -3.29 5.99
N PHE A 115 12.16 -3.69 7.23
CA PHE A 115 10.90 -3.48 7.91
C PHE A 115 11.09 -2.45 9.01
N HIS A 116 10.40 -1.33 8.90
CA HIS A 116 10.43 -0.28 9.89
C HIS A 116 9.08 -0.20 10.59
N TYR A 117 9.12 0.15 11.86
CA TYR A 117 7.91 0.25 12.66
C TYR A 117 7.79 1.64 13.27
N PHE A 118 6.67 2.29 13.01
CA PHE A 118 6.33 3.52 13.71
C PHE A 118 6.24 3.30 15.21
N THR A 119 6.68 4.27 15.99
CA THR A 119 6.60 4.22 17.45
C THR A 119 5.17 4.37 17.96
N THR A 120 4.30 5.02 17.18
CA THR A 120 2.92 5.34 17.53
C THR A 120 1.92 4.78 16.53
N GLY A 121 0.67 4.59 17.00
CA GLY A 121 -0.43 4.10 16.16
C GLY A 121 -0.59 2.58 16.17
N ILE A 122 -1.67 2.11 15.52
CA ILE A 122 -1.97 0.68 15.35
C ILE A 122 -1.34 0.16 14.05
N LYS A 123 -1.39 0.95 12.99
CA LYS A 123 -0.78 0.66 11.69
C LYS A 123 0.66 1.15 11.73
N ARG A 124 1.62 0.25 11.94
CA ARG A 124 3.00 0.65 12.26
C ARG A 124 4.02 0.25 11.22
N LEU A 125 3.70 -0.68 10.34
CA LEU A 125 4.66 -1.26 9.41
C LEU A 125 4.91 -0.35 8.21
N ILE A 126 6.17 -0.12 7.91
CA ILE A 126 6.68 0.35 6.63
C ILE A 126 7.51 -0.77 6.05
N ILE A 127 7.29 -1.12 4.80
CA ILE A 127 8.14 -2.02 4.05
C ILE A 127 8.98 -1.17 3.10
N GLU A 128 10.29 -1.25 3.25
CA GLU A 128 11.27 -0.65 2.33
C GLU A 128 11.80 -1.75 1.42
N LEU A 129 11.67 -1.54 0.12
CA LEU A 129 12.16 -2.42 -0.92
C LEU A 129 13.26 -1.70 -1.70
N GLU A 130 14.48 -2.20 -1.63
CA GLU A 130 15.61 -1.66 -2.37
C GLU A 130 15.80 -2.43 -3.68
N LEU A 131 15.62 -1.75 -4.80
CA LEU A 131 15.89 -2.25 -6.15
C LEU A 131 17.23 -1.66 -6.67
N SER A 132 17.60 -2.00 -7.91
CA SER A 132 18.85 -1.53 -8.53
C SER A 132 18.94 0.00 -8.55
N GLU A 133 17.89 0.69 -8.98
CA GLU A 133 17.90 2.12 -9.26
C GLU A 133 16.96 2.96 -8.38
N VAL A 134 16.09 2.32 -7.62
CA VAL A 134 15.04 2.99 -6.84
C VAL A 134 14.81 2.28 -5.50
N CYS A 135 14.41 3.06 -4.50
CA CYS A 135 13.93 2.56 -3.23
C CYS A 135 12.41 2.82 -3.13
N VAL A 136 11.63 1.79 -2.86
CA VAL A 136 10.16 1.87 -2.78
C VAL A 136 9.71 1.61 -1.36
N PHE A 137 8.94 2.53 -0.78
CA PHE A 137 8.35 2.40 0.54
C PHE A 137 6.85 2.14 0.43
N LEU A 138 6.36 1.08 1.07
CA LEU A 138 4.93 0.81 1.24
C LEU A 138 4.49 1.19 2.63
N VAL A 139 3.48 2.04 2.71
CA VAL A 139 2.94 2.55 3.97
C VAL A 139 1.44 2.31 4.10
N HIS A 140 0.98 2.18 5.33
CA HIS A 140 -0.42 2.27 5.69
C HIS A 140 -0.54 3.13 6.96
N LEU A 141 -0.86 4.41 6.78
CA LEU A 141 -0.81 5.39 7.85
C LEU A 141 -2.05 5.33 8.75
N SER A 142 -1.95 5.93 9.92
CA SER A 142 -3.01 5.94 10.94
C SER A 142 -4.21 6.79 10.50
N LEU A 143 -5.42 6.35 10.89
CA LEU A 143 -6.64 7.15 10.76
C LEU A 143 -6.63 8.41 11.64
N LYS A 144 -5.88 8.39 12.75
CA LYS A 144 -5.82 9.52 13.68
C LYS A 144 -4.81 10.56 13.18
N TYR A 145 -5.27 11.80 12.95
CA TYR A 145 -4.48 12.90 12.45
C TYR A 145 -3.11 13.07 13.15
N ARG A 146 -3.10 13.22 14.48
CA ARG A 146 -1.84 13.41 15.24
C ARG A 146 -0.84 12.28 15.04
N GLN A 147 -1.32 11.02 15.07
CA GLN A 147 -0.46 9.87 14.83
C GLN A 147 0.07 9.84 13.40
N ARG A 148 -0.74 10.23 12.43
CA ARG A 148 -0.34 10.30 11.02
C ARG A 148 0.75 11.37 10.82
N GLN A 149 0.66 12.54 11.47
CA GLN A 149 1.71 13.55 11.40
C GLN A 149 3.05 13.06 11.99
N GLU A 150 3.04 12.32 13.10
CA GLU A 150 4.24 11.69 13.66
C GLU A 150 4.81 10.63 12.70
N GLN A 151 3.96 9.87 12.04
CA GLN A 151 4.35 8.87 11.05
C GLN A 151 4.96 9.51 9.80
N LEU A 152 4.41 10.61 9.31
CA LEU A 152 4.98 11.37 8.19
C LEU A 152 6.35 11.97 8.54
N ARG A 153 6.53 12.45 9.77
CA ARG A 153 7.84 12.92 10.25
C ARG A 153 8.87 11.79 10.26
N PHE A 154 8.50 10.62 10.75
CA PHE A 154 9.37 9.44 10.74
C PHE A 154 9.72 9.02 9.30
N MET A 155 8.74 9.06 8.38
CA MET A 155 8.97 8.79 6.95
C MET A 155 9.94 9.80 6.33
N HIS A 156 9.82 11.08 6.65
CA HIS A 156 10.77 12.10 6.20
C HIS A 156 12.20 11.71 6.57
N ASP A 157 12.44 11.32 7.83
CA ASP A 157 13.78 10.96 8.31
C ASP A 157 14.32 9.67 7.64
N LEU A 158 13.45 8.74 7.23
CA LEU A 158 13.85 7.56 6.45
C LEU A 158 14.22 7.94 5.01
N ILE A 159 13.41 8.76 4.36
CA ILE A 159 13.62 9.19 2.98
C ILE A 159 14.95 9.94 2.84
N GLN A 160 15.28 10.82 3.78
CA GLN A 160 16.53 11.58 3.78
C GLN A 160 17.79 10.70 3.87
N LYS A 161 17.67 9.46 4.32
CA LYS A 161 18.80 8.50 4.39
C LYS A 161 19.00 7.72 3.09
N SER A 162 18.06 7.79 2.16
CA SER A 162 18.18 7.09 0.88
C SER A 162 19.10 7.83 -0.07
N SER A 163 20.11 7.13 -0.60
CA SER A 163 20.95 7.63 -1.69
C SER A 163 20.31 7.46 -3.07
N LYS A 164 19.32 6.57 -3.18
CA LYS A 164 18.59 6.30 -4.43
C LYS A 164 17.34 7.17 -4.52
N PRO A 165 16.82 7.41 -5.75
CA PRO A 165 15.49 7.96 -5.93
C PRO A 165 14.45 7.15 -5.16
N VAL A 166 13.45 7.84 -4.61
CA VAL A 166 12.47 7.23 -3.70
C VAL A 166 11.06 7.28 -4.31
N VAL A 167 10.33 6.18 -4.13
CA VAL A 167 8.88 6.12 -4.28
C VAL A 167 8.25 5.80 -2.93
N VAL A 168 7.28 6.60 -2.48
CA VAL A 168 6.47 6.29 -1.30
C VAL A 168 5.05 6.04 -1.73
N ALA A 169 4.53 4.84 -1.47
CA ALA A 169 3.23 4.42 -1.96
C ALA A 169 2.41 3.73 -0.87
N GLY A 170 1.08 3.81 -0.95
CA GLY A 170 0.19 3.14 0.00
C GLY A 170 -1.03 3.96 0.37
N ASP A 171 -1.69 3.53 1.44
CA ASP A 171 -2.86 4.17 2.01
C ASP A 171 -2.44 5.18 3.10
N PHE A 172 -2.59 6.45 2.79
CA PHE A 172 -2.23 7.55 3.70
C PHE A 172 -3.37 7.97 4.63
N ASN A 173 -4.59 7.47 4.40
CA ASN A 173 -5.77 7.74 5.23
C ASN A 173 -6.07 9.25 5.43
N THR A 174 -5.94 10.06 4.41
CA THR A 174 -6.10 11.52 4.41
C THR A 174 -7.56 11.96 4.37
N PHE A 175 -8.39 11.44 5.27
CA PHE A 175 -9.83 11.76 5.32
C PHE A 175 -10.15 13.24 5.56
N TRP A 176 -9.21 14.03 6.07
CA TRP A 176 -9.36 15.46 6.33
C TRP A 176 -8.88 16.34 5.17
N GLY A 177 -8.50 15.72 4.05
CA GLY A 177 -8.05 16.38 2.84
C GLY A 177 -6.58 16.16 2.53
N THR A 178 -6.21 16.44 1.29
CA THR A 178 -4.84 16.23 0.77
C THR A 178 -3.83 17.23 1.31
N ASP A 179 -4.27 18.35 1.89
CA ASP A 179 -3.41 19.35 2.50
C ASP A 179 -2.50 18.77 3.59
N GLU A 180 -2.95 17.68 4.24
CA GLU A 180 -2.13 16.97 5.22
C GLU A 180 -0.80 16.45 4.63
N ILE A 181 -0.81 16.09 3.35
CA ILE A 181 0.35 15.52 2.64
C ILE A 181 1.18 16.62 1.99
N TYR A 182 0.60 17.79 1.76
CA TYR A 182 1.30 18.89 1.09
C TYR A 182 2.59 19.30 1.79
N LEU A 183 2.55 19.48 3.12
CA LEU A 183 3.75 19.82 3.89
C LEU A 183 4.80 18.71 3.82
N PHE A 184 4.37 17.46 3.87
CA PHE A 184 5.27 16.31 3.73
C PHE A 184 5.94 16.29 2.36
N MET A 185 5.18 16.47 1.27
CA MET A 185 5.73 16.55 -0.09
C MET A 185 6.71 17.72 -0.22
N ARG A 186 6.39 18.90 0.33
CA ARG A 186 7.28 20.05 0.30
C ARG A 186 8.58 19.82 1.08
N ALA A 187 8.49 19.17 2.24
CA ALA A 187 9.65 18.89 3.09
C ALA A 187 10.58 17.82 2.48
N THR A 188 10.01 16.83 1.79
CA THR A 188 10.76 15.73 1.18
C THR A 188 11.18 15.99 -0.27
N GLY A 189 10.60 17.00 -0.93
CA GLY A 189 10.76 17.23 -2.37
C GLY A 189 9.97 16.25 -3.24
N LEU A 190 9.21 15.32 -2.64
CA LEU A 190 8.39 14.37 -3.39
C LEU A 190 7.20 15.06 -4.06
N ARG A 191 6.74 14.49 -5.16
CA ARG A 191 5.54 14.94 -5.88
C ARG A 191 4.55 13.78 -6.06
N SER A 192 3.25 14.09 -6.10
CA SER A 192 2.23 13.08 -6.39
C SER A 192 2.29 12.66 -7.86
N ALA A 193 2.24 11.34 -8.11
CA ALA A 193 2.02 10.80 -9.45
C ALA A 193 0.59 11.09 -9.94
N ASN A 194 -0.36 11.26 -9.02
CA ASN A 194 -1.74 11.64 -9.29
C ASN A 194 -1.87 13.17 -9.46
N ALA A 195 -1.38 13.71 -10.57
CA ALA A 195 -1.40 15.15 -10.82
C ALA A 195 -2.82 15.75 -10.91
N GLN A 196 -3.83 14.92 -11.15
CA GLN A 196 -5.23 15.36 -11.28
C GLN A 196 -6.02 15.27 -9.96
N GLY A 197 -5.45 14.71 -8.89
CA GLY A 197 -6.13 14.51 -7.61
C GLY A 197 -7.33 13.57 -7.71
N LEU A 198 -7.25 12.53 -8.56
CA LEU A 198 -8.33 11.57 -8.74
C LEU A 198 -8.58 10.80 -7.45
N PRO A 199 -9.84 10.63 -7.02
CA PRO A 199 -10.17 9.91 -5.80
C PRO A 199 -10.07 8.39 -5.98
N SER A 200 -9.56 7.69 -4.95
CA SER A 200 -9.47 6.22 -4.89
C SER A 200 -10.54 5.56 -4.01
N TYR A 201 -11.19 6.34 -3.13
CA TYR A 201 -12.09 5.85 -2.09
C TYR A 201 -13.41 6.66 -2.03
N PRO A 202 -14.57 6.03 -1.73
CA PRO A 202 -14.80 4.58 -1.77
C PRO A 202 -14.90 4.06 -3.22
N ALA A 203 -14.52 2.81 -3.48
CA ALA A 203 -14.37 2.27 -4.84
C ALA A 203 -15.61 2.42 -5.73
N ARG A 204 -16.84 2.36 -5.17
CA ARG A 204 -18.09 2.47 -5.93
C ARG A 204 -18.37 3.88 -6.44
N VAL A 205 -18.15 4.89 -5.59
CA VAL A 205 -18.37 6.31 -5.90
C VAL A 205 -17.21 7.08 -5.26
N PRO A 206 -16.06 7.15 -5.92
CA PRO A 206 -14.88 7.78 -5.36
C PRO A 206 -15.09 9.26 -5.03
N ARG A 207 -14.66 9.68 -3.83
CA ARG A 207 -14.80 11.06 -3.32
C ARG A 207 -13.56 11.54 -2.57
N ALA A 208 -12.69 10.63 -2.14
CA ALA A 208 -11.49 10.95 -1.39
C ALA A 208 -10.26 10.31 -2.03
N GLU A 209 -9.16 11.04 -2.07
CA GLU A 209 -7.85 10.54 -2.41
C GLU A 209 -7.19 10.08 -1.10
N LEU A 210 -7.19 8.77 -0.84
CA LEU A 210 -6.58 8.18 0.36
C LEU A 210 -5.29 7.45 0.05
N ASP A 211 -5.18 6.96 -1.19
CA ASP A 211 -4.04 6.19 -1.66
C ASP A 211 -3.16 7.07 -2.54
N PHE A 212 -1.85 7.02 -2.31
CA PHE A 212 -0.88 7.86 -3.01
C PHE A 212 0.27 7.04 -3.59
N VAL A 213 0.84 7.56 -4.67
CA VAL A 213 2.18 7.25 -5.17
C VAL A 213 2.92 8.57 -5.24
N LEU A 214 3.84 8.78 -4.30
CA LEU A 214 4.70 9.96 -4.24
C LEU A 214 6.07 9.60 -4.78
N VAL A 215 6.61 10.40 -5.68
CA VAL A 215 7.84 10.11 -6.40
C VAL A 215 8.88 11.22 -6.23
N ASP A 216 10.15 10.82 -6.15
CA ASP A 216 11.32 11.70 -6.19
C ASP A 216 11.37 12.49 -7.51
N PRO A 217 11.88 13.73 -7.55
CA PRO A 217 12.06 14.51 -8.78
C PRO A 217 12.89 13.79 -9.85
N ARG A 218 13.80 12.90 -9.46
CA ARG A 218 14.61 12.05 -10.36
C ARG A 218 13.82 10.90 -11.02
N ILE A 219 12.52 10.77 -10.72
CA ILE A 219 11.63 9.76 -11.30
C ILE A 219 10.68 10.46 -12.26
N ARG A 220 10.58 9.97 -13.49
CA ARG A 220 9.57 10.36 -14.47
C ARG A 220 8.36 9.45 -14.34
N VAL A 221 7.19 10.03 -14.09
CA VAL A 221 5.91 9.32 -14.21
C VAL A 221 5.50 9.35 -15.67
N GLU A 222 5.34 8.18 -16.28
CA GLU A 222 4.97 8.01 -17.68
C GLU A 222 3.46 7.83 -17.85
N HIS A 223 2.86 7.09 -16.91
CA HIS A 223 1.42 6.87 -16.87
C HIS A 223 0.95 6.72 -15.43
N PHE A 224 -0.23 7.27 -15.13
CA PHE A 224 -0.91 7.06 -13.86
C PHE A 224 -2.40 6.84 -14.09
N ALA A 225 -2.98 5.83 -13.45
CA ALA A 225 -4.40 5.53 -13.54
C ALA A 225 -4.96 4.99 -12.22
N ILE A 226 -6.25 5.21 -12.01
CA ILE A 226 -7.06 4.60 -10.93
C ILE A 226 -8.20 3.81 -11.60
N PRO A 227 -7.96 2.54 -11.98
CA PRO A 227 -8.96 1.71 -12.66
C PRO A 227 -10.23 1.51 -11.85
N ASP A 228 -11.39 1.43 -12.51
CA ASP A 228 -12.69 1.15 -11.88
C ASP A 228 -12.82 -0.32 -11.46
N VAL A 229 -11.98 -0.72 -10.53
CA VAL A 229 -11.97 -2.06 -9.92
C VAL A 229 -12.64 -1.99 -8.55
N ARG A 230 -13.57 -2.91 -8.30
CA ARG A 230 -14.45 -2.85 -7.12
C ARG A 230 -14.40 -4.12 -6.26
N TRP A 231 -13.23 -4.78 -6.21
CA TRP A 231 -13.03 -5.96 -5.34
C TRP A 231 -12.70 -5.59 -3.89
N SER A 232 -12.39 -4.29 -3.64
CA SER A 232 -12.16 -3.69 -2.33
C SER A 232 -12.94 -2.38 -2.19
N ASP A 233 -12.92 -1.75 -1.02
CA ASP A 233 -13.46 -0.39 -0.80
C ASP A 233 -12.53 0.70 -1.35
N HIS A 234 -11.27 0.39 -1.62
CA HIS A 234 -10.35 1.23 -2.36
C HIS A 234 -10.28 0.79 -3.82
N ARG A 235 -9.96 1.71 -4.72
CA ARG A 235 -9.54 1.41 -6.08
C ARG A 235 -8.02 1.25 -6.13
N PRO A 236 -7.49 0.36 -6.97
CA PRO A 236 -6.05 0.25 -7.16
C PRO A 236 -5.47 1.48 -7.87
N LEU A 237 -4.23 1.80 -7.57
CA LEU A 237 -3.42 2.75 -8.32
C LEU A 237 -2.46 1.99 -9.22
N VAL A 238 -2.34 2.41 -10.47
CA VAL A 238 -1.37 1.90 -11.44
C VAL A 238 -0.47 3.06 -11.84
N CYS A 239 0.85 2.91 -11.68
CA CYS A 239 1.84 3.93 -11.98
C CYS A 239 3.00 3.35 -12.79
N ASP A 240 3.16 3.82 -14.02
CA ASP A 240 4.32 3.52 -14.84
C ASP A 240 5.35 4.65 -14.66
N PHE A 241 6.57 4.28 -14.33
CA PHE A 241 7.63 5.25 -14.08
C PHE A 241 9.01 4.75 -14.52
N SER A 242 9.93 5.68 -14.73
CA SER A 242 11.35 5.42 -14.98
C SER A 242 12.24 6.36 -14.16
N VAL A 243 13.44 5.90 -13.83
CA VAL A 243 14.46 6.74 -13.20
C VAL A 243 15.15 7.55 -14.30
N ILE A 244 15.32 8.85 -14.08
CA ILE A 244 16.00 9.75 -15.03
C ILE A 244 17.51 9.53 -14.89
N PRO A 245 18.21 9.08 -15.95
CA PRO A 245 19.66 8.89 -15.89
C PRO A 245 20.37 10.23 -15.61
N GLY A 246 21.30 10.24 -14.65
CA GLY A 246 22.13 11.43 -14.35
C GLY A 246 21.42 12.58 -13.65
N GLY A 247 20.22 12.39 -13.16
CA GLY A 247 19.53 13.38 -12.32
C GLY A 247 20.30 13.61 -11.02
N SER A 248 20.97 14.75 -10.89
CA SER A 248 21.50 15.21 -9.59
C SER A 248 20.34 15.54 -8.64
N PRO A 249 20.51 15.37 -7.33
CA PRO A 249 19.50 15.68 -6.32
C PRO A 249 19.13 17.16 -6.30
#